data_786de05c40bad5c5ffbbf81420c46fc2
#
_entry.id   786de05c40bad5c5ffbbf81420c46fc2
#
_cell.length_a   1.000
_cell.length_b   1.000
_cell.length_c   1.000
_cell.angle_alpha   90.00
_cell.angle_beta   90.00
_cell.angle_gamma   90.00
#
_symmetry.space_group_name_H-M   'P 1'
#
loop_
_entity.id
_entity.type
_entity.pdbx_description
1 polymer ?
#
loop_
_entity_poly.entity_id
_entity_poly.type
_entity_poly.pdbx_seq_one_letter_code
_entity_poly.pdbx_strand_id
1 'polypeptide(L)'
;MITGNGADIGMTSLAEDCGPVLAWLQTQTGADRLECLRIEKLSGGAIQENWLLKLQIKGGSHDGHQSWVLRTDAASAVAVSNSRSDEFRLLRAAFLQGVTVPEPLYFCSDNAVLGQPFFIMTAMPGQAQARKLVRSSGLPEQGLELVAQLGHIMAKLHSITPQTKFKTKGLGSEELLFFLPRYEGSAASFQIAQMRAALDNLGTAHPVLEYSLNWLEDHLPIWADAASPALCHRDFRTGNFLIEDGKCTALLDWEFAGWSDRHEDIGWLCARCWRFGNEKLPVGGLGTFSAFQKAYEAASGQLLNVTAIGYWQVMAEIRWAVIALQQAARNNSGQELSLELALSGYLVPEMEMNMLNLIDEIEQGIWADLDS
;
A
#
# COMPACT_ATOMS: atom_id res chain seq x y z
N MET A 1 37.54 -29.53 18.35
CA MET A 1 36.54 -30.35 17.64
C MET A 1 35.27 -30.33 18.46
N ILE A 2 34.32 -29.51 18.10
CA ILE A 2 32.92 -29.68 18.50
C ILE A 2 32.15 -29.18 17.24
N THR A 3 31.67 -30.13 16.47
CA THR A 3 30.81 -29.94 15.31
C THR A 3 29.40 -29.69 15.83
N GLY A 4 28.94 -28.46 15.73
CA GLY A 4 27.54 -28.12 15.91
C GLY A 4 26.84 -28.20 14.56
N ASN A 5 26.11 -29.29 14.31
CA ASN A 5 25.14 -29.39 13.24
C ASN A 5 23.99 -28.45 13.56
N GLY A 6 24.01 -27.24 13.02
CA GLY A 6 22.81 -26.45 12.79
C GLY A 6 22.06 -27.09 11.63
N ALA A 7 21.00 -27.81 11.89
CA ALA A 7 20.08 -28.27 10.86
C ALA A 7 19.51 -27.00 10.20
N ASP A 8 19.97 -26.74 9.01
CA ASP A 8 19.33 -25.86 8.03
C ASP A 8 17.98 -26.52 7.70
N ILE A 9 16.91 -26.11 8.39
CA ILE A 9 15.55 -26.51 8.04
C ILE A 9 15.25 -25.69 6.78
N GLY A 10 15.67 -26.26 5.64
CA GLY A 10 15.38 -25.70 4.32
C GLY A 10 13.88 -25.44 4.23
N MET A 11 13.49 -24.18 4.08
CA MET A 11 12.11 -23.81 3.81
C MET A 11 11.69 -24.49 2.50
N THR A 12 10.90 -25.56 2.63
CA THR A 12 10.26 -26.21 1.48
C THR A 12 9.35 -25.18 0.84
N SER A 13 9.51 -24.89 -0.45
CA SER A 13 8.65 -23.91 -1.10
C SER A 13 7.21 -24.43 -1.09
N LEU A 14 6.22 -23.54 -0.96
CA LEU A 14 4.80 -23.92 -0.98
C LEU A 14 4.42 -24.69 -2.25
N ALA A 15 5.17 -24.52 -3.34
CA ALA A 15 5.03 -25.28 -4.59
C ALA A 15 5.48 -26.75 -4.47
N GLU A 16 6.41 -27.04 -3.55
CA GLU A 16 6.95 -28.39 -3.35
C GLU A 16 6.08 -29.18 -2.38
N ASP A 17 5.59 -28.56 -1.32
CA ASP A 17 4.67 -29.19 -0.36
C ASP A 17 3.67 -28.18 0.22
N CYS A 18 2.44 -28.24 -0.23
CA CYS A 18 1.31 -27.47 0.32
C CYS A 18 0.50 -28.27 1.37
N GLY A 19 0.85 -29.52 1.65
CA GLY A 19 0.10 -30.42 2.53
C GLY A 19 -0.20 -29.85 3.90
N PRO A 20 0.79 -29.30 4.66
CA PRO A 20 0.53 -28.70 5.97
C PRO A 20 -0.45 -27.53 5.92
N VAL A 21 -0.37 -26.66 4.91
CA VAL A 21 -1.29 -25.53 4.71
C VAL A 21 -2.71 -26.05 4.41
N LEU A 22 -2.85 -27.06 3.57
CA LEU A 22 -4.17 -27.65 3.27
C LEU A 22 -4.81 -28.32 4.48
N ALA A 23 -4.03 -29.04 5.29
CA ALA A 23 -4.50 -29.67 6.53
C ALA A 23 -4.97 -28.59 7.54
N TRP A 24 -4.19 -27.51 7.67
CA TRP A 24 -4.57 -26.37 8.50
C TRP A 24 -5.85 -25.70 7.98
N LEU A 25 -5.97 -25.44 6.68
CA LEU A 25 -7.17 -24.85 6.05
C LEU A 25 -8.39 -25.75 6.23
N GLN A 26 -8.24 -27.07 6.12
CA GLN A 26 -9.35 -28.02 6.36
C GLN A 26 -9.89 -27.88 7.78
N THR A 27 -8.99 -27.70 8.77
CA THR A 27 -9.38 -27.46 10.16
C THR A 27 -10.10 -26.11 10.32
N GLN A 28 -9.58 -25.04 9.70
CA GLN A 28 -10.18 -23.69 9.81
C GLN A 28 -11.56 -23.61 9.17
N THR A 29 -11.75 -24.28 8.05
CA THR A 29 -13.03 -24.29 7.31
C THR A 29 -14.05 -25.25 7.90
N GLY A 30 -13.63 -26.20 8.73
CA GLY A 30 -14.46 -27.31 9.19
C GLY A 30 -14.88 -28.25 8.05
N ALA A 31 -14.12 -28.30 6.96
CA ALA A 31 -14.44 -29.11 5.79
C ALA A 31 -14.20 -30.59 6.05
N ASP A 32 -15.10 -31.47 5.51
CA ASP A 32 -14.89 -32.90 5.49
C ASP A 32 -13.72 -33.30 4.60
N ARG A 33 -13.53 -32.59 3.49
CA ARG A 33 -12.43 -32.75 2.55
C ARG A 33 -12.06 -31.43 1.89
N LEU A 34 -10.75 -31.17 1.77
CA LEU A 34 -10.19 -30.03 1.05
C LEU A 34 -9.12 -30.55 0.09
N GLU A 35 -9.22 -30.16 -1.19
CA GLU A 35 -8.32 -30.56 -2.25
C GLU A 35 -7.80 -29.32 -2.98
N CYS A 36 -6.47 -29.24 -3.20
CA CYS A 36 -5.86 -28.21 -4.01
C CYS A 36 -5.84 -28.65 -5.47
N LEU A 37 -6.60 -27.95 -6.31
CA LEU A 37 -6.64 -28.21 -7.76
C LEU A 37 -5.49 -27.54 -8.50
N ARG A 38 -5.04 -26.38 -8.01
CA ARG A 38 -3.92 -25.62 -8.58
C ARG A 38 -3.32 -24.72 -7.52
N ILE A 39 -2.00 -24.62 -7.53
CA ILE A 39 -1.22 -23.64 -6.79
C ILE A 39 -0.30 -22.90 -7.76
N GLU A 40 -0.21 -21.58 -7.63
CA GLU A 40 0.56 -20.75 -8.54
C GLU A 40 1.11 -19.54 -7.80
N LYS A 41 2.42 -19.29 -7.89
CA LYS A 41 3.03 -18.06 -7.37
C LYS A 41 2.62 -16.89 -8.25
N LEU A 42 2.03 -15.87 -7.65
CA LEU A 42 1.66 -14.64 -8.36
C LEU A 42 2.89 -13.75 -8.52
N SER A 43 3.02 -13.13 -9.68
CA SER A 43 4.06 -12.14 -9.93
C SER A 43 3.70 -10.81 -9.25
N GLY A 44 4.64 -10.21 -8.53
CA GLY A 44 4.48 -8.90 -7.89
C GLY A 44 4.81 -8.96 -6.40
N GLY A 45 5.51 -7.90 -5.92
CA GLY A 45 5.99 -7.77 -4.54
C GLY A 45 7.44 -8.22 -4.39
N ALA A 46 8.36 -7.26 -4.16
CA ALA A 46 9.78 -7.56 -3.92
C ALA A 46 10.02 -8.15 -2.52
N ILE A 47 9.08 -7.93 -1.59
CA ILE A 47 9.25 -8.19 -0.15
C ILE A 47 8.31 -9.30 0.34
N GLN A 48 7.38 -9.75 -0.51
CA GLN A 48 6.29 -10.63 -0.12
C GLN A 48 6.03 -11.69 -1.17
N GLU A 49 5.53 -12.83 -0.74
CA GLU A 49 5.08 -13.89 -1.63
C GLU A 49 3.56 -14.03 -1.59
N ASN A 50 2.97 -14.04 -2.78
CA ASN A 50 1.54 -14.27 -2.96
C ASN A 50 1.34 -15.53 -3.79
N TRP A 51 0.49 -16.45 -3.30
CA TRP A 51 0.22 -17.73 -3.93
C TRP A 51 -1.28 -17.88 -4.19
N LEU A 52 -1.68 -18.05 -5.43
CA LEU A 52 -3.04 -18.39 -5.81
C LEU A 52 -3.31 -19.86 -5.53
N LEU A 53 -4.35 -20.13 -4.76
CA LEU A 53 -4.85 -21.46 -4.43
C LEU A 53 -6.23 -21.64 -5.09
N LYS A 54 -6.36 -22.60 -6.00
CA LYS A 54 -7.65 -23.06 -6.51
C LYS A 54 -8.02 -24.32 -5.72
N LEU A 55 -9.11 -24.26 -4.98
CA LEU A 55 -9.49 -25.28 -4.02
C LEU A 55 -10.85 -25.86 -4.37
N GLN A 56 -11.02 -27.17 -4.11
CA GLN A 56 -12.31 -27.82 -4.00
C GLN A 56 -12.55 -28.17 -2.52
N ILE A 57 -13.58 -27.61 -1.93
CA ILE A 57 -13.95 -27.83 -0.53
C ILE A 57 -15.27 -28.57 -0.48
N LYS A 58 -15.36 -29.60 0.37
CA LYS A 58 -16.60 -30.33 0.64
C LYS A 58 -16.93 -30.18 2.11
N GLY A 59 -18.15 -29.70 2.39
CA GLY A 59 -18.61 -29.41 3.75
C GLY A 59 -17.98 -28.13 4.33
N GLY A 60 -18.37 -27.81 5.58
CA GLY A 60 -17.87 -26.65 6.29
C GLY A 60 -18.41 -25.31 5.81
N SER A 61 -17.68 -24.24 6.13
CA SER A 61 -18.13 -22.85 5.91
C SER A 61 -17.97 -22.34 4.46
N HIS A 62 -17.20 -23.04 3.62
CA HIS A 62 -16.84 -22.60 2.25
C HIS A 62 -17.00 -23.75 1.23
N ASP A 63 -18.11 -24.48 1.30
CA ASP A 63 -18.37 -25.60 0.37
C ASP A 63 -18.33 -25.14 -1.09
N GLY A 64 -17.73 -25.96 -1.97
CA GLY A 64 -17.63 -25.72 -3.39
C GLY A 64 -16.22 -25.33 -3.87
N HIS A 65 -16.16 -24.73 -5.06
CA HIS A 65 -14.90 -24.22 -5.66
C HIS A 65 -14.55 -22.87 -5.04
N GLN A 66 -13.33 -22.76 -4.55
CA GLN A 66 -12.79 -21.54 -3.98
C GLN A 66 -11.52 -21.08 -4.72
N SER A 67 -11.33 -19.77 -4.77
CA SER A 67 -10.11 -19.14 -5.28
C SER A 67 -9.60 -18.20 -4.21
N TRP A 68 -8.49 -18.56 -3.59
CA TRP A 68 -7.91 -17.83 -2.48
C TRP A 68 -6.46 -17.45 -2.78
N VAL A 69 -5.97 -16.42 -2.10
CA VAL A 69 -4.57 -16.02 -2.12
C VAL A 69 -4.00 -16.23 -0.73
N LEU A 70 -2.89 -16.95 -0.66
CA LEU A 70 -2.03 -17.02 0.51
C LEU A 70 -0.97 -15.93 0.38
N ARG A 71 -0.83 -15.07 1.40
CA ARG A 71 0.19 -14.02 1.49
C ARG A 71 1.11 -14.28 2.67
N THR A 72 2.42 -14.28 2.40
CA THR A 72 3.47 -14.52 3.39
C THR A 72 4.68 -13.64 3.11
N ASP A 73 5.68 -13.64 4.00
CA ASP A 73 6.91 -12.87 3.82
C ASP A 73 7.82 -13.53 2.77
N ALA A 74 8.55 -12.71 2.00
CA ALA A 74 9.68 -13.18 1.22
C ALA A 74 10.93 -13.24 2.10
N ALA A 75 11.94 -13.99 1.70
CA ALA A 75 13.20 -14.10 2.42
C ALA A 75 13.94 -12.76 2.60
N SER A 76 13.56 -11.72 1.84
CA SER A 76 14.15 -10.37 1.82
C SER A 76 13.30 -9.31 2.52
N ALA A 77 12.52 -9.65 3.56
CA ALA A 77 11.63 -8.72 4.27
C ALA A 77 12.34 -7.44 4.77
N VAL A 78 11.71 -6.28 4.55
CA VAL A 78 12.22 -4.96 4.99
C VAL A 78 11.63 -4.62 6.36
N ALA A 79 12.46 -4.17 7.29
CA ALA A 79 12.11 -3.90 8.70
C ALA A 79 11.04 -2.80 8.94
N VAL A 80 10.60 -2.07 7.90
CA VAL A 80 9.69 -0.90 8.02
C VAL A 80 8.23 -1.25 7.71
N SER A 81 7.92 -2.47 7.27
CA SER A 81 6.56 -2.89 6.92
C SER A 81 5.79 -3.43 8.12
N ASN A 82 4.46 -3.29 8.11
CA ASN A 82 3.58 -3.95 9.07
C ASN A 82 3.79 -5.46 9.07
N SER A 83 3.72 -6.10 10.24
CA SER A 83 3.76 -7.57 10.31
C SER A 83 2.59 -8.20 9.56
N ARG A 84 2.69 -9.47 9.19
CA ARG A 84 1.58 -10.19 8.53
C ARG A 84 0.30 -10.20 9.38
N SER A 85 0.44 -10.27 10.71
CA SER A 85 -0.68 -10.15 11.64
C SER A 85 -1.35 -8.78 11.55
N ASP A 86 -0.55 -7.73 11.51
CA ASP A 86 -1.05 -6.35 11.48
C ASP A 86 -1.66 -6.02 10.12
N GLU A 87 -1.04 -6.47 9.02
CA GLU A 87 -1.61 -6.33 7.68
C GLU A 87 -2.96 -7.06 7.55
N PHE A 88 -3.08 -8.27 8.10
CA PHE A 88 -4.36 -8.98 8.15
C PHE A 88 -5.43 -8.19 8.91
N ARG A 89 -5.08 -7.57 10.05
CA ARG A 89 -6.00 -6.74 10.84
C ARG A 89 -6.41 -5.47 10.10
N LEU A 90 -5.47 -4.81 9.40
CA LEU A 90 -5.72 -3.65 8.55
C LEU A 90 -6.69 -4.00 7.43
N LEU A 91 -6.41 -5.08 6.71
CA LEU A 91 -7.27 -5.56 5.63
C LEU A 91 -8.68 -5.90 6.16
N ARG A 92 -8.77 -6.52 7.34
CA ARG A 92 -10.05 -6.84 8.00
C ARG A 92 -10.82 -5.58 8.39
N ALA A 93 -10.15 -4.57 8.94
CA ALA A 93 -10.76 -3.28 9.27
C ALA A 93 -11.30 -2.58 8.02
N ALA A 94 -10.52 -2.54 6.94
CA ALA A 94 -10.92 -1.98 5.66
C ALA A 94 -12.12 -2.74 5.05
N PHE A 95 -12.10 -4.07 5.06
CA PHE A 95 -13.21 -4.90 4.57
C PHE A 95 -14.51 -4.64 5.34
N LEU A 96 -14.45 -4.61 6.68
CA LEU A 96 -15.60 -4.34 7.54
C LEU A 96 -16.18 -2.94 7.34
N GLN A 97 -15.36 -1.97 6.96
CA GLN A 97 -15.79 -0.62 6.61
C GLN A 97 -16.35 -0.51 5.18
N GLY A 98 -16.27 -1.60 4.40
CA GLY A 98 -16.76 -1.65 3.02
C GLY A 98 -15.81 -0.98 2.02
N VAL A 99 -14.52 -0.88 2.34
CA VAL A 99 -13.48 -0.55 1.37
C VAL A 99 -13.35 -1.71 0.39
N THR A 100 -13.13 -1.40 -0.87
CA THR A 100 -12.97 -2.42 -1.94
C THR A 100 -11.61 -3.12 -1.80
N VAL A 101 -11.61 -4.24 -1.09
CA VAL A 101 -10.42 -5.06 -0.77
C VAL A 101 -10.75 -6.55 -0.85
N PRO A 102 -9.76 -7.44 -0.99
CA PRO A 102 -9.98 -8.87 -0.80
C PRO A 102 -10.54 -9.15 0.60
N GLU A 103 -11.48 -10.09 0.72
CA GLU A 103 -11.95 -10.52 2.03
C GLU A 103 -10.85 -11.29 2.77
N PRO A 104 -10.39 -10.84 3.95
CA PRO A 104 -9.44 -11.57 4.77
C PRO A 104 -10.16 -12.72 5.50
N LEU A 105 -9.76 -13.94 5.21
CA LEU A 105 -10.45 -15.14 5.68
C LEU A 105 -9.82 -15.73 6.94
N TYR A 106 -8.52 -16.04 6.88
CA TYR A 106 -7.83 -16.76 7.95
C TYR A 106 -6.41 -16.23 8.14
N PHE A 107 -5.94 -16.17 9.38
CA PHE A 107 -4.55 -15.85 9.74
C PHE A 107 -3.91 -17.02 10.49
N CYS A 108 -2.71 -17.40 10.12
CA CYS A 108 -1.89 -18.41 10.75
C CYS A 108 -0.60 -17.80 11.31
N SER A 109 -0.43 -17.89 12.62
CA SER A 109 0.82 -17.50 13.31
C SER A 109 1.71 -18.69 13.65
N ASP A 110 1.24 -19.92 13.37
CA ASP A 110 1.99 -21.14 13.68
C ASP A 110 3.04 -21.42 12.61
N ASN A 111 4.30 -21.19 12.98
CA ASN A 111 5.43 -21.43 12.10
C ASN A 111 5.60 -22.93 11.74
N ALA A 112 4.97 -23.87 12.45
CA ALA A 112 5.03 -25.27 12.10
C ALA A 112 4.28 -25.59 10.79
N VAL A 113 3.36 -24.70 10.33
CA VAL A 113 2.57 -24.90 9.13
C VAL A 113 3.31 -24.53 7.85
N LEU A 114 4.01 -23.37 7.85
CA LEU A 114 4.70 -22.85 6.66
C LEU A 114 6.12 -22.31 6.94
N GLY A 115 6.63 -22.45 8.15
CA GLY A 115 7.91 -21.88 8.56
C GLY A 115 7.82 -20.40 8.97
N GLN A 116 6.75 -19.73 8.62
CA GLN A 116 6.53 -18.30 8.90
C GLN A 116 5.03 -17.96 8.90
N PRO A 117 4.62 -16.82 9.51
CA PRO A 117 3.23 -16.39 9.50
C PRO A 117 2.71 -16.13 8.09
N PHE A 118 1.42 -16.43 7.88
CA PHE A 118 0.73 -16.14 6.63
C PHE A 118 -0.74 -15.84 6.87
N PHE A 119 -1.41 -15.27 5.87
CA PHE A 119 -2.85 -15.17 5.86
C PHE A 119 -3.47 -15.56 4.52
N ILE A 120 -4.73 -15.87 4.58
CA ILE A 120 -5.55 -16.25 3.44
C ILE A 120 -6.59 -15.17 3.20
N MET A 121 -6.77 -14.78 1.95
CA MET A 121 -7.79 -13.85 1.49
C MET A 121 -8.44 -14.35 0.19
N THR A 122 -9.60 -13.81 -0.17
CA THR A 122 -10.24 -14.12 -1.44
C THR A 122 -9.37 -13.64 -2.62
N ALA A 123 -9.31 -14.42 -3.70
CA ALA A 123 -8.70 -13.97 -4.93
C ALA A 123 -9.65 -13.02 -5.65
N MET A 124 -9.17 -11.84 -6.00
CA MET A 124 -9.92 -10.82 -6.74
C MET A 124 -9.53 -10.83 -8.21
N PRO A 125 -10.47 -10.59 -9.12
CA PRO A 125 -10.18 -10.48 -10.54
C PRO A 125 -9.50 -9.17 -10.87
N GLY A 126 -8.79 -9.12 -12.00
CA GLY A 126 -8.19 -7.90 -12.54
C GLY A 126 -6.68 -7.95 -12.66
N GLN A 127 -6.12 -6.83 -13.11
CA GLN A 127 -4.69 -6.64 -13.32
C GLN A 127 -4.20 -5.37 -12.63
N ALA A 128 -2.98 -5.41 -12.07
CA ALA A 128 -2.34 -4.28 -11.38
C ALA A 128 -1.17 -3.66 -12.19
N GLN A 129 -1.00 -4.02 -13.47
CA GLN A 129 0.13 -3.56 -14.28
C GLN A 129 -0.04 -2.08 -14.68
N ALA A 130 0.47 -1.17 -13.85
CA ALA A 130 0.31 0.27 -13.98
C ALA A 130 0.56 0.82 -15.40
N ARG A 131 1.70 0.48 -16.01
CA ARG A 131 2.04 0.94 -17.37
C ARG A 131 1.06 0.48 -18.43
N LYS A 132 0.48 -0.72 -18.30
CA LYS A 132 -0.56 -1.20 -19.24
C LYS A 132 -1.88 -0.46 -19.01
N LEU A 133 -2.25 -0.23 -17.76
CA LEU A 133 -3.47 0.48 -17.40
C LEU A 133 -3.45 1.91 -17.98
N VAL A 134 -2.36 2.65 -17.71
CA VAL A 134 -2.22 4.05 -18.17
C VAL A 134 -2.13 4.16 -19.68
N ARG A 135 -1.65 3.14 -20.39
CA ARG A 135 -1.53 3.14 -21.87
C ARG A 135 -2.72 2.51 -22.60
N SER A 136 -3.75 2.09 -21.87
CA SER A 136 -4.93 1.48 -22.52
C SER A 136 -5.70 2.49 -23.37
N SER A 137 -6.16 2.07 -24.55
CA SER A 137 -6.83 2.93 -25.53
C SER A 137 -8.18 3.49 -25.09
N GLY A 138 -8.81 2.89 -24.08
CA GLY A 138 -10.11 3.32 -23.53
C GLY A 138 -10.01 4.27 -22.32
N LEU A 139 -8.80 4.64 -21.92
CA LEU A 139 -8.58 5.38 -20.66
C LEU A 139 -9.31 6.75 -20.59
N PRO A 140 -9.37 7.61 -21.64
CA PRO A 140 -9.99 8.91 -21.53
C PRO A 140 -11.46 8.88 -21.09
N GLU A 141 -12.23 7.90 -21.52
CA GLU A 141 -13.65 7.75 -21.16
C GLU A 141 -13.84 6.92 -19.89
N GLN A 142 -13.15 5.79 -19.79
CA GLN A 142 -13.20 4.91 -18.61
C GLN A 142 -12.49 5.49 -17.41
N GLY A 143 -11.48 6.33 -17.63
CA GLY A 143 -10.68 6.94 -16.56
C GLY A 143 -11.50 7.83 -15.62
N LEU A 144 -12.51 8.55 -16.14
CA LEU A 144 -13.36 9.39 -15.29
C LEU A 144 -14.18 8.55 -14.29
N GLU A 145 -14.75 7.43 -14.73
CA GLU A 145 -15.48 6.52 -13.85
C GLU A 145 -14.54 5.83 -12.86
N LEU A 146 -13.36 5.39 -13.33
CA LEU A 146 -12.37 4.74 -12.49
C LEU A 146 -11.86 5.67 -11.39
N VAL A 147 -11.45 6.92 -11.72
CA VAL A 147 -10.95 7.84 -10.69
C VAL A 147 -12.05 8.29 -9.74
N ALA A 148 -13.29 8.42 -10.19
CA ALA A 148 -14.43 8.63 -9.32
C ALA A 148 -14.63 7.47 -8.34
N GLN A 149 -14.50 6.23 -8.80
CA GLN A 149 -14.53 5.05 -7.94
C GLN A 149 -13.37 5.04 -6.93
N LEU A 150 -12.15 5.40 -7.37
CA LEU A 150 -11.00 5.54 -6.45
C LEU A 150 -11.26 6.61 -5.38
N GLY A 151 -11.89 7.73 -5.73
CA GLY A 151 -12.33 8.75 -4.77
C GLY A 151 -13.30 8.18 -3.73
N HIS A 152 -14.29 7.40 -4.13
CA HIS A 152 -15.21 6.73 -3.20
C HIS A 152 -14.50 5.71 -2.30
N ILE A 153 -13.58 4.92 -2.84
CA ILE A 153 -12.81 3.92 -2.09
C ILE A 153 -11.95 4.61 -1.02
N MET A 154 -11.25 5.69 -1.41
CA MET A 154 -10.39 6.46 -0.50
C MET A 154 -11.21 7.17 0.58
N ALA A 155 -12.39 7.73 0.24
CA ALA A 155 -13.30 8.33 1.21
C ALA A 155 -13.76 7.33 2.27
N LYS A 156 -14.09 6.09 1.87
CA LYS A 156 -14.42 5.01 2.81
C LYS A 156 -13.24 4.63 3.69
N LEU A 157 -12.04 4.54 3.13
CA LEU A 157 -10.83 4.28 3.89
C LEU A 157 -10.61 5.35 4.94
N HIS A 158 -10.65 6.62 4.55
CA HIS A 158 -10.44 7.77 5.43
C HIS A 158 -11.58 8.00 6.45
N SER A 159 -12.70 7.30 6.33
CA SER A 159 -13.74 7.31 7.36
C SER A 159 -13.37 6.46 8.59
N ILE A 160 -12.33 5.62 8.47
CA ILE A 160 -11.78 4.87 9.60
C ILE A 160 -10.89 5.79 10.41
N THR A 161 -11.24 5.98 11.68
CA THR A 161 -10.52 6.83 12.64
C THR A 161 -10.10 5.99 13.85
N PRO A 162 -9.22 6.51 14.71
CA PRO A 162 -8.86 5.82 15.96
C PRO A 162 -10.04 5.50 16.89
N GLN A 163 -11.19 6.12 16.66
CA GLN A 163 -12.42 5.91 17.43
C GLN A 163 -13.38 4.91 16.76
N THR A 164 -13.08 4.46 15.54
CA THR A 164 -13.93 3.55 14.78
C THR A 164 -14.05 2.21 15.50
N LYS A 165 -15.29 1.78 15.71
CA LYS A 165 -15.61 0.46 16.30
C LYS A 165 -16.14 -0.47 15.22
N PHE A 166 -15.45 -1.56 14.99
CA PHE A 166 -15.84 -2.55 13.99
C PHE A 166 -16.88 -3.51 14.57
N LYS A 167 -17.95 -3.76 13.81
CA LYS A 167 -18.95 -4.77 14.19
C LYS A 167 -18.58 -6.10 13.56
N THR A 168 -18.15 -7.04 14.38
CA THR A 168 -17.90 -8.43 13.94
C THR A 168 -19.10 -9.29 14.31
N LYS A 169 -19.55 -10.17 13.39
CA LYS A 169 -20.62 -11.14 13.69
C LYS A 169 -20.15 -12.07 14.81
N GLY A 170 -20.85 -12.05 15.94
CA GLY A 170 -20.65 -12.97 17.08
C GLY A 170 -19.53 -12.63 18.07
N LEU A 171 -18.79 -11.55 17.85
CA LEU A 171 -17.77 -11.02 18.78
C LEU A 171 -18.09 -9.55 19.06
N GLY A 172 -17.80 -9.08 20.28
CA GLY A 172 -17.95 -7.67 20.64
C GLY A 172 -17.16 -6.74 19.73
N SER A 173 -17.30 -5.42 19.91
CA SER A 173 -16.51 -4.42 19.16
C SER A 173 -15.02 -4.65 19.41
N GLU A 174 -14.32 -5.20 18.43
CA GLU A 174 -12.90 -5.46 18.49
C GLU A 174 -12.14 -4.20 18.05
N GLU A 175 -11.20 -3.73 18.84
CA GLU A 175 -10.26 -2.68 18.43
C GLU A 175 -9.20 -3.31 17.51
N LEU A 176 -9.52 -3.46 16.23
CA LEU A 176 -8.63 -4.13 15.26
C LEU A 176 -7.30 -3.39 15.08
N LEU A 177 -7.30 -2.07 15.24
CA LEU A 177 -6.18 -1.20 14.89
C LEU A 177 -5.43 -0.65 16.12
N PHE A 178 -5.51 -1.35 17.27
CA PHE A 178 -4.85 -0.95 18.52
C PHE A 178 -3.32 -0.90 18.44
N PHE A 179 -2.74 -1.67 17.52
CA PHE A 179 -1.29 -1.77 17.31
C PHE A 179 -0.71 -0.57 16.55
N LEU A 180 -1.55 0.17 15.83
CA LEU A 180 -1.07 1.33 15.07
C LEU A 180 -0.58 2.43 16.02
N PRO A 181 0.69 2.85 15.90
CA PRO A 181 1.23 3.89 16.75
C PRO A 181 0.49 5.21 16.53
N ARG A 182 0.22 5.90 17.64
CA ARG A 182 -0.17 7.31 17.63
C ARG A 182 1.08 8.14 17.82
N TYR A 183 1.27 9.15 17.01
CA TYR A 183 2.38 10.07 17.15
C TYR A 183 1.94 11.33 17.90
N GLU A 184 2.87 11.93 18.61
CA GLU A 184 2.70 13.26 19.19
C GLU A 184 2.89 14.31 18.08
N GLY A 185 2.06 15.36 18.06
CA GLY A 185 2.09 16.38 17.03
C GLY A 185 1.33 15.99 15.76
N SER A 186 1.77 16.51 14.62
CA SER A 186 1.12 16.28 13.33
C SER A 186 1.71 15.10 12.57
N ALA A 187 0.92 14.52 11.65
CA ALA A 187 1.40 13.50 10.72
C ALA A 187 2.59 14.02 9.90
N ALA A 188 2.53 15.29 9.49
CA ALA A 188 3.59 15.94 8.73
C ALA A 188 4.92 16.01 9.52
N SER A 189 4.89 16.48 10.77
CA SER A 189 6.09 16.53 11.62
C SER A 189 6.71 15.15 11.82
N PHE A 190 5.87 14.14 12.01
CA PHE A 190 6.33 12.76 12.14
C PHE A 190 7.01 12.26 10.86
N GLN A 191 6.41 12.51 9.69
CA GLN A 191 6.99 12.11 8.39
C GLN A 191 8.30 12.84 8.10
N ILE A 192 8.39 14.15 8.38
CA ILE A 192 9.64 14.92 8.23
C ILE A 192 10.74 14.28 9.06
N ALA A 193 10.47 13.99 10.34
CA ALA A 193 11.45 13.36 11.22
C ALA A 193 11.90 11.98 10.70
N GLN A 194 10.98 11.17 10.13
CA GLN A 194 11.32 9.90 9.52
C GLN A 194 12.20 10.06 8.28
N MET A 195 11.93 11.03 7.41
CA MET A 195 12.73 11.26 6.21
C MET A 195 14.13 11.75 6.57
N ARG A 196 14.28 12.66 7.56
CA ARG A 196 15.59 13.09 8.06
C ARG A 196 16.38 11.92 8.62
N ALA A 197 15.79 11.10 9.48
CA ALA A 197 16.46 9.93 10.02
C ALA A 197 16.89 8.93 8.93
N ALA A 198 16.10 8.77 7.87
CA ALA A 198 16.46 7.92 6.74
C ALA A 198 17.65 8.50 5.95
N LEU A 199 17.70 9.82 5.71
CA LEU A 199 18.82 10.49 5.07
C LEU A 199 20.09 10.42 5.92
N ASP A 200 19.99 10.63 7.22
CA ASP A 200 21.13 10.50 8.16
C ASP A 200 21.73 9.09 8.10
N ASN A 201 20.89 8.06 8.01
CA ASN A 201 21.33 6.66 7.89
C ASN A 201 22.03 6.36 6.55
N LEU A 202 21.71 7.10 5.48
CA LEU A 202 22.41 6.97 4.20
C LEU A 202 23.82 7.59 4.23
N GLY A 203 24.04 8.57 5.10
CA GLY A 203 25.36 9.19 5.32
C GLY A 203 25.89 10.02 4.15
N THR A 204 25.04 10.38 3.18
CA THR A 204 25.37 11.21 2.03
C THR A 204 24.55 12.50 2.06
N ALA A 205 25.16 13.60 1.60
CA ALA A 205 24.48 14.91 1.57
C ALA A 205 23.53 15.00 0.37
N HIS A 206 22.28 15.39 0.65
CA HIS A 206 21.23 15.62 -0.34
C HIS A 206 20.62 17.03 -0.17
N PRO A 207 21.29 18.09 -0.66
CA PRO A 207 20.91 19.48 -0.36
C PRO A 207 19.47 19.84 -0.78
N VAL A 208 19.00 19.31 -1.90
CA VAL A 208 17.61 19.57 -2.38
C VAL A 208 16.59 18.90 -1.48
N LEU A 209 16.84 17.67 -1.03
CA LEU A 209 15.96 16.98 -0.09
C LEU A 209 15.89 17.72 1.25
N GLU A 210 17.04 18.17 1.77
CA GLU A 210 17.10 18.97 3.00
C GLU A 210 16.39 20.31 2.86
N TYR A 211 16.58 21.02 1.73
CA TYR A 211 15.85 22.24 1.43
C TYR A 211 14.34 22.01 1.43
N SER A 212 13.89 20.94 0.77
CA SER A 212 12.47 20.62 0.68
C SER A 212 11.88 20.19 2.04
N LEU A 213 12.65 19.48 2.88
CA LEU A 213 12.25 19.14 4.25
C LEU A 213 12.16 20.39 5.15
N ASN A 214 13.09 21.36 5.01
CA ASN A 214 13.00 22.64 5.70
C ASN A 214 11.76 23.42 5.27
N TRP A 215 11.50 23.47 3.95
CA TRP A 215 10.29 24.09 3.43
C TRP A 215 9.01 23.47 4.02
N LEU A 216 8.92 22.13 4.08
CA LEU A 216 7.79 21.43 4.71
C LEU A 216 7.68 21.74 6.21
N GLU A 217 8.78 21.89 6.91
CA GLU A 217 8.82 22.23 8.34
C GLU A 217 8.34 23.66 8.60
N ASP A 218 8.76 24.61 7.76
CA ASP A 218 8.35 26.03 7.82
C ASP A 218 6.85 26.20 7.44
N HIS A 219 6.31 25.29 6.62
CA HIS A 219 4.92 25.30 6.15
C HIS A 219 4.04 24.23 6.79
N LEU A 220 4.37 23.80 8.02
CA LEU A 220 3.56 22.80 8.73
C LEU A 220 2.10 23.22 8.71
N PRO A 221 1.22 22.34 8.24
CA PRO A 221 -0.17 22.69 7.99
C PRO A 221 -0.93 23.00 9.29
N ILE A 222 -1.53 24.17 9.37
CA ILE A 222 -2.41 24.56 10.49
C ILE A 222 -3.64 23.63 10.58
N TRP A 223 -4.08 23.08 9.43
CA TRP A 223 -5.20 22.11 9.39
C TRP A 223 -4.84 20.75 10.03
N ALA A 224 -3.58 20.42 10.17
CA ALA A 224 -3.15 19.15 10.77
C ALA A 224 -3.53 19.05 12.25
N ASP A 225 -3.58 20.17 12.96
CA ASP A 225 -3.96 20.24 14.38
C ASP A 225 -5.45 20.08 14.60
N ALA A 226 -6.26 20.36 13.58
CA ALA A 226 -7.72 20.33 13.64
C ALA A 226 -8.33 19.01 13.10
N ALA A 227 -7.59 18.23 12.33
CA ALA A 227 -8.08 16.99 11.73
C ALA A 227 -7.79 15.78 12.61
N SER A 228 -8.82 15.03 12.97
CA SER A 228 -8.63 13.69 13.51
C SER A 228 -7.90 12.84 12.48
N PRO A 229 -6.84 12.08 12.88
CA PRO A 229 -6.13 11.22 11.95
C PRO A 229 -7.09 10.19 11.35
N ALA A 230 -6.92 9.95 10.06
CA ALA A 230 -7.61 8.90 9.31
C ALA A 230 -6.70 7.69 9.12
N LEU A 231 -7.29 6.53 8.86
CA LEU A 231 -6.51 5.40 8.34
C LEU A 231 -6.13 5.71 6.89
N CYS A 232 -4.84 5.88 6.64
CA CYS A 232 -4.28 6.08 5.31
C CYS A 232 -3.59 4.81 4.84
N HIS A 233 -3.69 4.54 3.56
CA HIS A 233 -3.00 3.42 2.91
C HIS A 233 -1.49 3.64 2.85
N ARG A 234 -1.10 4.90 2.63
CA ARG A 234 0.27 5.37 2.53
C ARG A 234 1.08 4.78 1.37
N ASP A 235 0.42 4.00 0.51
CA ASP A 235 0.89 3.57 -0.81
C ASP A 235 -0.28 3.43 -1.80
N PHE A 236 -1.24 4.37 -1.71
CA PHE A 236 -2.40 4.42 -2.60
C PHE A 236 -1.99 4.96 -3.97
N ARG A 237 -1.62 4.07 -4.89
CA ARG A 237 -1.07 4.42 -6.21
C ARG A 237 -1.46 3.44 -7.30
N THR A 238 -1.36 3.88 -8.54
CA THR A 238 -1.50 3.00 -9.70
C THR A 238 -0.44 1.91 -9.65
N GLY A 239 -0.89 0.66 -9.70
CA GLY A 239 -0.06 -0.53 -9.45
C GLY A 239 -0.49 -1.29 -8.19
N ASN A 240 -1.17 -0.63 -7.24
CA ASN A 240 -1.74 -1.26 -6.05
C ASN A 240 -3.27 -1.42 -6.14
N PHE A 241 -3.84 -1.20 -7.33
CA PHE A 241 -5.24 -1.50 -7.63
C PHE A 241 -5.34 -2.66 -8.60
N LEU A 242 -6.22 -3.62 -8.32
CA LEU A 242 -6.69 -4.54 -9.34
C LEU A 242 -7.80 -3.87 -10.15
N ILE A 243 -7.64 -3.87 -11.46
CA ILE A 243 -8.61 -3.27 -12.38
C ILE A 243 -9.06 -4.32 -13.39
N GLU A 244 -10.37 -4.49 -13.51
CA GLU A 244 -11.04 -5.34 -14.50
C GLU A 244 -12.18 -4.55 -15.11
N ASP A 245 -12.27 -4.56 -16.45
CA ASP A 245 -13.31 -3.88 -17.22
C ASP A 245 -13.52 -2.39 -16.81
N GLY A 246 -12.40 -1.68 -16.58
CA GLY A 246 -12.41 -0.26 -16.19
C GLY A 246 -12.84 0.00 -14.74
N LYS A 247 -12.98 -1.02 -13.90
CA LYS A 247 -13.38 -0.90 -12.50
C LYS A 247 -12.28 -1.39 -11.56
N CYS A 248 -12.10 -0.69 -10.45
CA CYS A 248 -11.25 -1.15 -9.36
C CYS A 248 -11.96 -2.29 -8.62
N THR A 249 -11.37 -3.48 -8.65
CA THR A 249 -11.90 -4.67 -7.98
C THR A 249 -11.29 -4.90 -6.61
N ALA A 250 -10.07 -4.41 -6.37
CA ALA A 250 -9.45 -4.45 -5.05
C ALA A 250 -8.31 -3.43 -4.91
N LEU A 251 -8.18 -2.85 -3.71
CA LEU A 251 -7.00 -2.16 -3.23
C LEU A 251 -6.11 -3.18 -2.52
N LEU A 252 -4.82 -3.20 -2.89
CA LEU A 252 -3.82 -4.16 -2.43
C LEU A 252 -2.69 -3.45 -1.67
N ASP A 253 -1.84 -4.24 -1.01
CA ASP A 253 -0.53 -3.83 -0.47
C ASP A 253 -0.61 -2.87 0.74
N TRP A 254 -1.11 -3.41 1.85
CA TRP A 254 -1.42 -2.69 3.09
C TRP A 254 -0.23 -2.55 4.06
N GLU A 255 0.96 -2.90 3.62
CA GLU A 255 2.15 -2.99 4.48
C GLU A 255 2.59 -1.66 5.14
N PHE A 256 2.23 -0.52 4.54
CA PHE A 256 2.58 0.81 5.06
C PHE A 256 1.40 1.54 5.71
N ALA A 257 0.20 0.94 5.70
CA ALA A 257 -0.99 1.59 6.19
C ALA A 257 -0.86 1.99 7.68
N GLY A 258 -1.40 3.16 8.01
CA GLY A 258 -1.30 3.72 9.35
C GLY A 258 -2.13 4.98 9.52
N TRP A 259 -2.11 5.52 10.74
CA TRP A 259 -2.77 6.80 11.00
C TRP A 259 -2.02 7.95 10.33
N SER A 260 -2.73 8.82 9.61
CA SER A 260 -2.16 10.03 9.02
C SER A 260 -3.20 11.08 8.68
N ASP A 261 -2.75 12.19 8.08
CA ASP A 261 -3.61 13.15 7.41
C ASP A 261 -4.12 12.52 6.10
N ARG A 262 -5.43 12.62 5.85
CA ARG A 262 -6.06 12.10 4.62
C ARG A 262 -5.42 12.62 3.33
N HIS A 263 -4.86 13.83 3.34
CA HIS A 263 -4.22 14.41 2.17
C HIS A 263 -2.88 13.74 1.81
N GLU A 264 -2.27 12.95 2.72
CA GLU A 264 -1.09 12.13 2.41
C GLU A 264 -1.37 11.14 1.28
N ASP A 265 -2.46 10.36 1.37
CA ASP A 265 -2.82 9.40 0.31
C ASP A 265 -3.16 10.09 -1.02
N ILE A 266 -3.80 11.26 -0.95
CA ILE A 266 -4.17 12.01 -2.15
C ILE A 266 -2.93 12.60 -2.80
N GLY A 267 -2.03 13.22 -2.00
CA GLY A 267 -0.74 13.72 -2.49
C GLY A 267 0.11 12.62 -3.11
N TRP A 268 0.16 11.44 -2.48
CA TRP A 268 0.86 10.28 -3.01
C TRP A 268 0.28 9.80 -4.34
N LEU A 269 -1.05 9.64 -4.43
CA LEU A 269 -1.72 9.23 -5.68
C LEU A 269 -1.48 10.21 -6.83
N CYS A 270 -1.41 11.51 -6.52
CA CYS A 270 -1.23 12.57 -7.51
C CYS A 270 0.24 12.89 -7.83
N ALA A 271 1.20 12.28 -7.14
CA ALA A 271 2.63 12.51 -7.38
C ALA A 271 3.03 12.11 -8.82
N ARG A 272 3.97 12.85 -9.41
CA ARG A 272 4.38 12.68 -10.82
C ARG A 272 4.91 11.28 -11.11
N CYS A 273 5.64 10.68 -10.17
CA CYS A 273 6.20 9.34 -10.30
C CYS A 273 5.15 8.24 -10.59
N TRP A 274 3.89 8.44 -10.20
CA TRP A 274 2.80 7.49 -10.41
C TRP A 274 1.95 7.74 -11.65
N ARG A 275 2.27 8.76 -12.46
CA ARG A 275 1.54 9.08 -13.70
C ARG A 275 2.00 8.25 -14.91
N PHE A 276 3.15 7.56 -14.82
CA PHE A 276 3.70 6.66 -15.84
C PHE A 276 3.79 7.27 -17.25
N GLY A 277 4.13 8.58 -17.31
CA GLY A 277 4.26 9.36 -18.55
C GLY A 277 2.96 9.99 -19.06
N ASN A 278 1.86 9.88 -18.31
CA ASN A 278 0.60 10.55 -18.61
C ASN A 278 0.41 11.78 -17.72
N GLU A 279 1.25 12.80 -17.94
CA GLU A 279 1.36 13.99 -17.07
C GLU A 279 0.05 14.78 -16.94
N LYS A 280 -0.79 14.74 -17.99
CA LYS A 280 -2.07 15.48 -18.03
C LYS A 280 -3.18 14.87 -17.19
N LEU A 281 -2.98 13.67 -16.66
CA LEU A 281 -3.95 12.97 -15.82
C LEU A 281 -3.37 12.79 -14.40
N PRO A 282 -3.57 13.78 -13.51
CA PRO A 282 -2.86 13.85 -12.23
C PRO A 282 -3.20 12.70 -11.28
N VAL A 283 -4.37 12.08 -11.42
CA VAL A 283 -4.78 10.97 -10.54
C VAL A 283 -4.14 9.66 -11.04
N GLY A 284 -2.88 9.44 -10.67
CA GLY A 284 -2.15 8.22 -11.00
C GLY A 284 -1.99 7.94 -12.49
N GLY A 285 -2.07 8.95 -13.35
CA GLY A 285 -2.06 8.81 -14.81
C GLY A 285 -3.36 8.27 -15.41
N LEU A 286 -4.44 8.16 -14.60
CA LEU A 286 -5.69 7.50 -14.97
C LEU A 286 -6.82 8.47 -15.31
N GLY A 287 -6.87 9.64 -14.69
CA GLY A 287 -7.95 10.59 -14.90
C GLY A 287 -7.71 11.95 -14.23
N THR A 288 -8.72 12.82 -14.35
CA THR A 288 -8.68 14.19 -13.83
C THR A 288 -8.87 14.24 -12.33
N PHE A 289 -8.27 15.25 -11.69
CA PHE A 289 -8.43 15.47 -10.26
C PHE A 289 -9.86 15.90 -9.91
N SER A 290 -10.49 16.73 -10.74
CA SER A 290 -11.86 17.20 -10.52
C SER A 290 -12.88 16.05 -10.42
N ALA A 291 -12.73 14.98 -11.23
CA ALA A 291 -13.60 13.80 -11.14
C ALA A 291 -13.38 13.03 -9.84
N PHE A 292 -12.11 12.85 -9.42
CA PHE A 292 -11.75 12.24 -8.16
C PHE A 292 -12.27 13.05 -6.96
N GLN A 293 -11.97 14.36 -6.93
CA GLN A 293 -12.36 15.27 -5.87
C GLN A 293 -13.87 15.26 -5.64
N LYS A 294 -14.66 15.46 -6.72
CA LYS A 294 -16.13 15.44 -6.65
C LYS A 294 -16.66 14.16 -6.03
N ALA A 295 -16.10 13.01 -6.40
CA ALA A 295 -16.52 11.72 -5.88
C ALA A 295 -16.11 11.52 -4.41
N TYR A 296 -14.89 11.91 -4.06
CA TYR A 296 -14.38 11.84 -2.69
C TYR A 296 -15.21 12.73 -1.75
N GLU A 297 -15.42 14.00 -2.11
CA GLU A 297 -16.18 14.97 -1.31
C GLU A 297 -17.64 14.56 -1.15
N ALA A 298 -18.27 14.05 -2.22
CA ALA A 298 -19.64 13.53 -2.15
C ALA A 298 -19.75 12.31 -1.23
N ALA A 299 -18.75 11.43 -1.20
CA ALA A 299 -18.77 10.23 -0.38
C ALA A 299 -18.38 10.49 1.08
N SER A 300 -17.43 11.40 1.33
CA SER A 300 -16.94 11.73 2.67
C SER A 300 -17.75 12.81 3.38
N GLY A 301 -18.45 13.66 2.63
CA GLY A 301 -19.07 14.89 3.14
C GLY A 301 -18.07 15.97 3.55
N GLN A 302 -16.80 15.84 3.14
CA GLN A 302 -15.70 16.73 3.53
C GLN A 302 -15.02 17.29 2.30
N LEU A 303 -14.81 18.61 2.28
CA LEU A 303 -14.06 19.27 1.22
C LEU A 303 -12.57 18.95 1.33
N LEU A 304 -11.92 18.80 0.18
CA LEU A 304 -10.48 18.64 0.10
C LEU A 304 -9.79 20.01 0.14
N ASN A 305 -8.71 20.08 0.90
CA ASN A 305 -7.85 21.27 0.92
C ASN A 305 -6.75 21.09 -0.15
N VAL A 306 -6.86 21.84 -1.25
CA VAL A 306 -5.94 21.77 -2.37
C VAL A 306 -4.51 22.10 -1.95
N THR A 307 -4.34 23.13 -1.09
CA THR A 307 -3.01 23.50 -0.55
C THR A 307 -2.39 22.33 0.25
N ALA A 308 -3.22 21.63 1.04
CA ALA A 308 -2.75 20.44 1.76
C ALA A 308 -2.28 19.34 0.79
N ILE A 309 -2.97 19.15 -0.32
CA ILE A 309 -2.57 18.15 -1.33
C ILE A 309 -1.21 18.51 -1.91
N GLY A 310 -0.94 19.79 -2.25
CA GLY A 310 0.36 20.24 -2.73
C GLY A 310 1.48 19.99 -1.74
N TYR A 311 1.26 20.34 -0.49
CA TYR A 311 2.18 20.05 0.60
C TYR A 311 2.54 18.56 0.65
N TRP A 312 1.52 17.69 0.60
CA TRP A 312 1.73 16.24 0.63
C TRP A 312 2.29 15.66 -0.66
N GLN A 313 2.15 16.35 -1.81
CA GLN A 313 2.89 15.99 -3.03
C GLN A 313 4.39 16.26 -2.91
N VAL A 314 4.80 17.39 -2.30
CA VAL A 314 6.22 17.62 -1.99
C VAL A 314 6.76 16.51 -1.08
N MET A 315 6.02 16.15 -0.02
CA MET A 315 6.40 15.04 0.85
C MET A 315 6.48 13.71 0.06
N ALA A 316 5.58 13.47 -0.90
CA ALA A 316 5.57 12.26 -1.71
C ALA A 316 6.83 12.14 -2.59
N GLU A 317 7.27 13.22 -3.22
CA GLU A 317 8.50 13.25 -4.01
C GLU A 317 9.73 12.99 -3.12
N ILE A 318 9.81 13.61 -1.93
CA ILE A 318 10.89 13.35 -0.95
C ILE A 318 10.89 11.87 -0.56
N ARG A 319 9.73 11.34 -0.18
CA ARG A 319 9.63 9.95 0.26
C ARG A 319 10.06 8.98 -0.84
N TRP A 320 9.66 9.22 -2.10
CA TRP A 320 10.09 8.40 -3.20
C TRP A 320 11.59 8.51 -3.48
N ALA A 321 12.16 9.73 -3.40
CA ALA A 321 13.60 9.93 -3.52
C ALA A 321 14.39 9.18 -2.44
N VAL A 322 13.95 9.23 -1.18
CA VAL A 322 14.55 8.47 -0.06
C VAL A 322 14.47 6.97 -0.31
N ILE A 323 13.32 6.44 -0.75
CA ILE A 323 13.17 5.02 -1.11
C ILE A 323 14.13 4.64 -2.24
N ALA A 324 14.25 5.46 -3.27
CA ALA A 324 15.14 5.23 -4.40
C ALA A 324 16.62 5.18 -3.98
N LEU A 325 17.03 6.10 -3.09
CA LEU A 325 18.38 6.10 -2.50
C LEU A 325 18.65 4.85 -1.66
N GLN A 326 17.69 4.43 -0.83
CA GLN A 326 17.81 3.20 -0.04
C GLN A 326 17.90 1.95 -0.92
N GLN A 327 17.14 1.88 -2.00
CA GLN A 327 17.20 0.81 -2.98
C GLN A 327 18.58 0.75 -3.65
N ALA A 328 19.10 1.90 -4.11
CA ALA A 328 20.43 1.99 -4.68
C ALA A 328 21.51 1.59 -3.69
N ALA A 329 21.39 1.99 -2.42
CA ALA A 329 22.34 1.62 -1.35
C ALA A 329 22.37 0.10 -1.09
N ARG A 330 21.20 -0.58 -1.10
CA ARG A 330 21.14 -2.05 -0.99
C ARG A 330 21.84 -2.76 -2.13
N ASN A 331 21.69 -2.27 -3.36
CA ASN A 331 22.42 -2.82 -4.50
C ASN A 331 23.92 -2.59 -4.38
N ASN A 332 24.34 -1.36 -4.03
CA ASN A 332 25.75 -0.98 -3.94
C ASN A 332 26.49 -1.69 -2.79
N SER A 333 25.80 -2.00 -1.71
CA SER A 333 26.36 -2.77 -0.58
C SER A 333 26.46 -4.29 -0.85
N GLY A 334 25.86 -4.76 -1.95
CA GLY A 334 25.81 -6.17 -2.28
C GLY A 334 24.76 -6.98 -1.50
N GLN A 335 23.93 -6.31 -0.69
CA GLN A 335 22.84 -6.99 0.03
C GLN A 335 21.81 -7.59 -0.92
N GLU A 336 21.53 -6.89 -2.03
CA GLU A 336 20.60 -7.33 -3.05
C GLU A 336 21.04 -6.83 -4.43
N LEU A 337 21.59 -7.73 -5.24
CA LEU A 337 22.05 -7.38 -6.58
C LEU A 337 20.87 -7.39 -7.57
N SER A 338 20.44 -6.20 -7.98
CA SER A 338 19.36 -6.01 -8.93
C SER A 338 19.61 -4.78 -9.80
N LEU A 339 19.50 -4.93 -11.12
CA LEU A 339 19.60 -3.82 -12.06
C LEU A 339 18.50 -2.77 -11.79
N GLU A 340 17.31 -3.21 -11.41
CA GLU A 340 16.18 -2.33 -11.08
C GLU A 340 16.50 -1.46 -9.86
N LEU A 341 17.04 -2.05 -8.79
CA LEU A 341 17.47 -1.33 -7.59
C LEU A 341 18.64 -0.36 -7.89
N ALA A 342 19.60 -0.79 -8.73
CA ALA A 342 20.69 0.07 -9.15
C ALA A 342 20.19 1.31 -9.91
N LEU A 343 19.22 1.12 -10.81
CA LEU A 343 18.69 2.20 -11.64
C LEU A 343 17.80 3.17 -10.85
N SER A 344 17.20 2.76 -9.73
CA SER A 344 16.30 3.63 -8.95
C SER A 344 17.01 4.90 -8.45
N GLY A 345 18.28 4.80 -8.06
CA GLY A 345 19.07 5.95 -7.62
C GLY A 345 19.28 7.03 -8.70
N TYR A 346 19.26 6.66 -9.97
CA TYR A 346 19.37 7.61 -11.08
C TYR A 346 18.11 8.45 -11.31
N LEU A 347 16.99 8.08 -10.70
CA LEU A 347 15.75 8.84 -10.77
C LEU A 347 15.71 10.01 -9.77
N VAL A 348 16.60 10.02 -8.77
CA VAL A 348 16.61 11.04 -7.71
C VAL A 348 16.74 12.47 -8.24
N PRO A 349 17.63 12.80 -9.20
CA PRO A 349 17.71 14.15 -9.76
C PRO A 349 16.42 14.65 -10.43
N GLU A 350 15.62 13.73 -11.03
CA GLU A 350 14.32 14.07 -11.59
C GLU A 350 13.33 14.42 -10.49
N MET A 351 13.33 13.65 -9.40
CA MET A 351 12.48 13.92 -8.23
C MET A 351 12.85 15.22 -7.54
N GLU A 352 14.15 15.52 -7.42
CA GLU A 352 14.66 16.78 -6.88
C GLU A 352 14.18 17.96 -7.72
N MET A 353 14.22 17.85 -9.04
CA MET A 353 13.70 18.90 -9.95
C MET A 353 12.18 19.04 -9.80
N ASN A 354 11.44 17.94 -9.71
CA ASN A 354 9.98 17.95 -9.50
C ASN A 354 9.61 18.65 -8.18
N MET A 355 10.34 18.37 -7.09
CA MET A 355 10.14 19.03 -5.80
C MET A 355 10.34 20.54 -5.86
N LEU A 356 11.45 20.99 -6.47
CA LEU A 356 11.78 22.41 -6.59
C LEU A 356 10.72 23.15 -7.42
N ASN A 357 10.32 22.57 -8.55
CA ASN A 357 9.28 23.14 -9.40
C ASN A 357 7.93 23.22 -8.65
N LEU A 358 7.55 22.17 -7.94
CA LEU A 358 6.31 22.12 -7.19
C LEU A 358 6.29 23.13 -6.04
N ILE A 359 7.40 23.28 -5.31
CA ILE A 359 7.55 24.30 -4.28
C ILE A 359 7.40 25.71 -4.89
N ASP A 360 8.06 25.99 -6.01
CA ASP A 360 7.98 27.28 -6.71
C ASP A 360 6.55 27.57 -7.20
N GLU A 361 5.86 26.59 -7.78
CA GLU A 361 4.45 26.69 -8.20
C GLU A 361 3.52 26.99 -7.02
N ILE A 362 3.74 26.36 -5.85
CA ILE A 362 2.97 26.62 -4.62
C ILE A 362 3.22 28.04 -4.11
N GLU A 363 4.49 28.46 -4.03
CA GLU A 363 4.89 29.80 -3.56
C GLU A 363 4.33 30.92 -4.45
N GLN A 364 4.26 30.68 -5.76
CA GLN A 364 3.69 31.63 -6.73
C GLN A 364 2.15 31.59 -6.76
N GLY A 365 1.52 30.67 -6.05
CA GLY A 365 0.07 30.49 -6.07
C GLY A 365 -0.49 29.96 -7.40
N ILE A 366 0.36 29.38 -8.25
CA ILE A 366 -0.01 28.83 -9.56
C ILE A 366 -0.59 27.40 -9.40
N TRP A 367 -0.17 26.72 -8.37
CA TRP A 367 -0.49 25.30 -8.13
C TRP A 367 -1.97 25.05 -7.74
N ALA A 368 -2.88 25.97 -7.91
CA ALA A 368 -4.28 25.85 -7.46
C ALA A 368 -5.15 24.93 -8.33
N ASP A 369 -4.71 24.56 -9.53
CA ASP A 369 -5.46 23.71 -10.47
C ASP A 369 -4.65 22.48 -10.89
N LEU A 370 -4.97 21.34 -10.30
CA LEU A 370 -4.31 20.06 -10.59
C LEU A 370 -4.66 19.50 -11.99
N ASP A 371 -5.71 20.00 -12.64
CA ASP A 371 -6.14 19.59 -13.97
C ASP A 371 -5.59 20.51 -15.09
N SER A 372 -4.78 21.55 -14.76
CA SER A 372 -4.21 22.51 -15.71
C SER A 372 -2.94 22.02 -16.39
#